data_dbc326a30119246b54fdd30de3c2f0c8
#
_entry.id   dbc326a30119246b54fdd30de3c2f0c8
#
_cell.length_a   1.000
_cell.length_b   1.000
_cell.length_c   1.000
_cell.angle_alpha   90.00
_cell.angle_beta   90.00
_cell.angle_gamma   90.00
#
_symmetry.space_group_name_H-M   'P 1'
#
loop_
_entity.id
_entity.type
_entity.pdbx_description
1 polymer ?
#
loop_
_entity_poly.entity_id
_entity_poly.type
_entity_poly.pdbx_seq_one_letter_code
_entity_poly.pdbx_strand_id
1 'polypeptide(L)'
;MNKQKNEQVDQFLTKESQWQDCYKFLRNLIFNETELEENYKWMHPCYTINNKNAVLIHGFKGYVALLFQKGAILEDKYHTLIQQTERVQAARQLRFNSLEEIEKRKDEIKYYLNEAIKTEKAGKNVPMKKNEDYEVPEELQQKFEEFPRLKEAFYQLTPGRQHQYLYYFSQAKRSQTRYNRIDKYMNAILQGKGMKINRYTKRLGLPNLSYKMNDILFRIIFGLHLNALKF
;
A
#
# COMPACT_ATOMS: atom_id res chain seq x y z
N MET A 1 -20.85 25.53 2.89
CA MET A 1 -20.84 24.36 3.81
C MET A 1 -19.86 24.64 4.93
N ASN A 2 -20.29 24.54 6.19
CA ASN A 2 -19.39 24.68 7.34
C ASN A 2 -18.53 23.42 7.42
N LYS A 3 -17.28 23.50 6.98
CA LYS A 3 -16.32 22.38 7.12
C LYS A 3 -15.97 22.24 8.60
N GLN A 4 -16.07 21.02 9.11
CA GLN A 4 -15.68 20.72 10.48
C GLN A 4 -14.27 20.10 10.49
N LYS A 5 -13.42 20.58 11.40
CA LYS A 5 -12.11 19.97 11.67
C LYS A 5 -12.31 18.62 12.38
N ASN A 6 -11.46 17.66 12.06
CA ASN A 6 -11.51 16.32 12.65
C ASN A 6 -10.58 16.25 13.86
N GLU A 7 -11.11 15.90 15.04
CA GLU A 7 -10.35 15.80 16.29
C GLU A 7 -9.17 14.80 16.20
N GLN A 8 -9.33 13.70 15.49
CA GLN A 8 -8.25 12.72 15.31
C GLN A 8 -7.11 13.30 14.46
N VAL A 9 -7.43 14.19 13.52
CA VAL A 9 -6.41 14.94 12.78
C VAL A 9 -5.73 15.97 13.68
N ASP A 10 -6.47 16.65 14.57
CA ASP A 10 -5.88 17.54 15.57
C ASP A 10 -4.89 16.77 16.45
N GLN A 11 -5.29 15.61 16.97
CA GLN A 11 -4.41 14.72 17.75
C GLN A 11 -3.21 14.21 16.96
N PHE A 12 -3.36 13.93 15.65
CA PHE A 12 -2.25 13.55 14.78
C PHE A 12 -1.23 14.68 14.66
N LEU A 13 -1.66 15.93 14.55
CA LEU A 13 -0.83 17.10 14.40
C LEU A 13 -0.11 17.53 15.69
N THR A 14 -0.55 17.05 16.86
CA THR A 14 0.15 17.28 18.13
C THR A 14 1.33 16.32 18.36
N LYS A 15 1.38 15.19 17.63
CA LYS A 15 2.46 14.21 17.75
C LYS A 15 3.76 14.79 17.21
N GLU A 16 4.83 14.60 17.99
CA GLU A 16 6.17 14.99 17.55
C GLU A 16 6.54 14.29 16.24
N SER A 17 6.96 15.07 15.26
CA SER A 17 7.37 14.60 13.93
C SER A 17 8.25 15.63 13.25
N GLN A 18 9.29 15.17 12.55
CA GLN A 18 10.10 16.02 11.67
C GLN A 18 9.27 16.75 10.59
N TRP A 19 8.06 16.27 10.30
CA TRP A 19 7.15 16.82 9.29
C TRP A 19 5.98 17.60 9.89
N GLN A 20 6.01 17.92 11.18
CA GLN A 20 4.87 18.51 11.88
C GLN A 20 4.41 19.84 11.24
N ASP A 21 5.33 20.72 10.90
CA ASP A 21 5.00 22.01 10.29
C ASP A 21 4.52 21.85 8.84
N CYS A 22 5.09 20.90 8.11
CA CYS A 22 4.60 20.51 6.79
C CYS A 22 3.15 20.00 6.86
N TYR A 23 2.82 19.16 7.83
CA TYR A 23 1.46 18.66 8.03
C TYR A 23 0.47 19.79 8.33
N LYS A 24 0.83 20.70 9.24
CA LYS A 24 0.00 21.84 9.61
C LYS A 24 -0.25 22.75 8.40
N PHE A 25 0.81 23.04 7.63
CA PHE A 25 0.70 23.86 6.43
C PHE A 25 -0.20 23.22 5.37
N LEU A 26 0.05 21.95 5.03
CA LEU A 26 -0.74 21.21 4.05
C LEU A 26 -2.21 21.09 4.48
N ARG A 27 -2.46 20.79 5.77
CA ARG A 27 -3.83 20.80 6.31
C ARG A 27 -4.52 22.12 6.08
N ASN A 28 -3.89 23.23 6.48
CA ASN A 28 -4.46 24.56 6.36
C ASN A 28 -4.73 24.92 4.89
N LEU A 29 -3.80 24.57 4.00
CA LEU A 29 -3.97 24.79 2.56
C LEU A 29 -5.18 24.04 2.01
N ILE A 30 -5.28 22.71 2.30
CA ILE A 30 -6.39 21.90 1.81
C ILE A 30 -7.71 22.36 2.43
N PHE A 31 -7.73 22.62 3.73
CA PHE A 31 -8.92 23.00 4.44
C PHE A 31 -9.50 24.34 3.97
N ASN A 32 -8.64 25.32 3.75
CA ASN A 32 -9.07 26.69 3.40
C ASN A 32 -9.31 26.87 1.90
N GLU A 33 -8.56 26.19 1.04
CA GLU A 33 -8.53 26.46 -0.39
C GLU A 33 -9.32 25.44 -1.23
N THR A 34 -9.91 24.43 -0.60
CA THR A 34 -10.67 23.38 -1.33
C THR A 34 -12.00 23.10 -0.64
N GLU A 35 -12.90 22.40 -1.33
CA GLU A 35 -14.16 21.91 -0.77
C GLU A 35 -14.04 20.51 -0.13
N LEU A 36 -12.84 19.93 -0.03
CA LEU A 36 -12.62 18.61 0.55
C LEU A 36 -12.98 18.59 2.03
N GLU A 37 -13.60 17.52 2.47
CA GLU A 37 -13.94 17.25 3.88
C GLU A 37 -12.78 16.55 4.56
N GLU A 38 -12.46 16.97 5.79
CA GLU A 38 -11.38 16.38 6.57
C GLU A 38 -11.85 15.12 7.31
N ASN A 39 -11.12 14.04 7.15
CA ASN A 39 -11.30 12.74 7.78
C ASN A 39 -9.98 12.20 8.32
N TYR A 40 -10.05 11.16 9.16
CA TYR A 40 -8.87 10.44 9.64
C TYR A 40 -9.00 8.96 9.26
N LYS A 41 -8.16 8.47 8.35
CA LYS A 41 -8.20 7.10 7.84
C LYS A 41 -6.80 6.50 7.78
N TRP A 42 -6.68 5.22 8.11
CA TRP A 42 -5.39 4.50 8.09
C TRP A 42 -4.28 5.22 8.88
N MET A 43 -4.65 5.85 10.00
CA MET A 43 -3.76 6.62 10.88
C MET A 43 -3.18 7.91 10.23
N HIS A 44 -3.83 8.46 9.21
CA HIS A 44 -3.40 9.67 8.51
C HIS A 44 -4.56 10.63 8.24
N PRO A 45 -4.27 11.95 8.14
CA PRO A 45 -5.22 12.92 7.60
C PRO A 45 -5.62 12.52 6.18
N CYS A 46 -6.91 12.35 5.95
CA CYS A 46 -7.51 11.95 4.69
C CYS A 46 -8.58 12.95 4.30
N TYR A 47 -8.52 13.46 3.09
CA TYR A 47 -9.46 14.44 2.58
C TYR A 47 -10.36 13.80 1.53
N THR A 48 -11.66 13.99 1.71
CA THR A 48 -12.69 13.29 0.94
C THR A 48 -13.63 14.26 0.25
N ILE A 49 -14.30 13.77 -0.80
CA ILE A 49 -15.43 14.45 -1.44
C ILE A 49 -16.47 13.40 -1.82
N ASN A 50 -17.74 13.67 -1.56
CA ASN A 50 -18.84 12.71 -1.78
C ASN A 50 -18.53 11.32 -1.17
N ASN A 51 -17.99 11.28 0.04
CA ASN A 51 -17.55 10.07 0.76
C ASN A 51 -16.43 9.26 0.06
N LYS A 52 -15.81 9.80 -1.01
CA LYS A 52 -14.67 9.17 -1.69
C LYS A 52 -13.37 9.80 -1.26
N ASN A 53 -12.35 8.97 -1.05
CA ASN A 53 -11.02 9.46 -0.64
C ASN A 53 -10.30 10.07 -1.84
N ALA A 54 -9.98 11.36 -1.78
CA ALA A 54 -9.27 12.08 -2.82
C ALA A 54 -7.76 12.10 -2.56
N VAL A 55 -7.35 12.58 -1.38
CA VAL A 55 -5.93 12.76 -1.03
C VAL A 55 -5.67 12.46 0.44
N LEU A 56 -4.46 11.95 0.75
CA LEU A 56 -3.93 11.80 2.11
C LEU A 56 -2.65 12.61 2.29
N ILE A 57 -2.40 13.06 3.53
CA ILE A 57 -1.09 13.56 3.94
C ILE A 57 -0.34 12.43 4.63
N HIS A 58 0.86 12.09 4.16
CA HIS A 58 1.67 11.02 4.74
C HIS A 58 3.15 11.41 4.78
N GLY A 59 3.77 11.29 5.96
CA GLY A 59 5.21 11.47 6.13
C GLY A 59 5.96 10.15 6.04
N PHE A 60 7.03 10.16 5.29
CA PHE A 60 7.99 9.08 5.15
C PHE A 60 9.31 9.45 5.85
N LYS A 61 10.28 8.53 5.90
CA LYS A 61 11.56 8.81 6.54
C LYS A 61 12.29 9.99 5.90
N GLY A 62 12.23 10.14 4.58
CA GLY A 62 13.00 11.14 3.82
C GLY A 62 12.15 12.24 3.18
N TYR A 63 10.83 12.19 3.23
CA TYR A 63 9.95 13.19 2.60
C TYR A 63 8.54 13.13 3.18
N VAL A 64 7.78 14.21 3.01
CA VAL A 64 6.33 14.23 3.21
C VAL A 64 5.64 14.24 1.83
N ALA A 65 4.46 13.66 1.72
CA ALA A 65 3.74 13.58 0.47
C ALA A 65 2.23 13.82 0.60
N LEU A 66 1.66 14.38 -0.45
CA LEU A 66 0.24 14.27 -0.78
C LEU A 66 0.06 13.02 -1.64
N LEU A 67 -0.72 12.05 -1.16
CA LEU A 67 -1.01 10.82 -1.86
C LEU A 67 -2.41 10.92 -2.50
N PHE A 68 -2.46 11.17 -3.79
CA PHE A 68 -3.69 11.23 -4.59
C PHE A 68 -4.16 9.83 -4.93
N GLN A 69 -5.36 9.44 -4.48
CA GLN A 69 -5.87 8.06 -4.61
C GLN A 69 -6.06 7.62 -6.06
N LYS A 70 -6.45 8.52 -6.94
CA LYS A 70 -6.60 8.30 -8.38
C LYS A 70 -5.55 9.06 -9.20
N GLY A 71 -4.37 9.27 -8.63
CA GLY A 71 -3.31 10.08 -9.23
C GLY A 71 -2.89 9.66 -10.63
N ALA A 72 -3.07 8.39 -10.98
CA ALA A 72 -2.73 7.86 -12.31
C ALA A 72 -3.57 8.43 -13.47
N ILE A 73 -4.72 9.04 -13.19
CA ILE A 73 -5.63 9.62 -14.18
C ILE A 73 -5.83 11.12 -14.01
N LEU A 74 -5.06 11.76 -13.12
CA LEU A 74 -5.00 13.23 -13.05
C LEU A 74 -4.17 13.75 -14.23
N GLU A 75 -4.51 14.94 -14.68
CA GLU A 75 -3.66 15.68 -15.61
C GLU A 75 -2.38 16.10 -14.89
N ASP A 76 -1.23 15.49 -15.25
CA ASP A 76 0.06 15.75 -14.61
C ASP A 76 0.79 16.90 -15.31
N LYS A 77 0.20 18.11 -15.25
CA LYS A 77 0.69 19.34 -15.88
C LYS A 77 2.14 19.67 -15.54
N TYR A 78 2.56 19.37 -14.31
CA TYR A 78 3.91 19.70 -13.81
C TYR A 78 4.88 18.52 -13.91
N HIS A 79 4.41 17.33 -14.33
CA HIS A 79 5.22 16.11 -14.42
C HIS A 79 5.92 15.72 -13.11
N THR A 80 5.25 15.94 -11.99
CA THR A 80 5.79 15.74 -10.63
C THR A 80 5.09 14.62 -9.84
N LEU A 81 4.04 14.01 -10.40
CA LEU A 81 3.34 12.92 -9.75
C LEU A 81 4.13 11.62 -9.86
N ILE A 82 4.52 11.08 -8.71
CA ILE A 82 5.42 9.91 -8.63
C ILE A 82 4.62 8.65 -8.29
N GLN A 83 4.79 7.60 -9.08
CA GLN A 83 4.34 6.26 -8.74
C GLN A 83 5.26 5.68 -7.66
N GLN A 84 4.72 5.33 -6.48
CA GLN A 84 5.53 4.90 -5.35
C GLN A 84 6.28 3.58 -5.62
N THR A 85 5.62 2.64 -6.26
CA THR A 85 6.18 1.36 -6.71
C THR A 85 5.42 0.91 -7.96
N GLU A 86 6.01 0.06 -8.78
CA GLU A 86 5.37 -0.51 -9.98
C GLU A 86 4.02 -1.19 -9.72
N ARG A 87 3.78 -1.63 -8.49
CA ARG A 87 2.52 -2.27 -8.07
C ARG A 87 1.38 -1.30 -7.79
N VAL A 88 1.69 -0.05 -7.48
CA VAL A 88 0.68 0.96 -7.16
C VAL A 88 0.10 1.49 -8.46
N GLN A 89 -1.00 0.90 -8.92
CA GLN A 89 -1.59 1.24 -10.21
C GLN A 89 -2.29 2.61 -10.18
N ALA A 90 -3.07 2.90 -9.14
CA ALA A 90 -3.95 4.07 -9.09
C ALA A 90 -3.32 5.30 -8.44
N ALA A 91 -2.67 5.13 -7.30
CA ALA A 91 -2.21 6.28 -6.53
C ALA A 91 -0.92 6.89 -7.09
N ARG A 92 -0.77 8.22 -6.89
CA ARG A 92 0.48 8.95 -7.16
C ARG A 92 0.78 9.86 -5.98
N GLN A 93 2.05 10.15 -5.79
CA GLN A 93 2.56 10.99 -4.72
C GLN A 93 3.11 12.29 -5.28
N LEU A 94 2.71 13.42 -4.70
CA LEU A 94 3.42 14.68 -4.81
C LEU A 94 4.29 14.81 -3.56
N ARG A 95 5.62 14.81 -3.71
CA ARG A 95 6.60 14.71 -2.63
C ARG A 95 7.28 16.04 -2.35
N PHE A 96 7.63 16.26 -1.07
CA PHE A 96 8.31 17.45 -0.58
C PHE A 96 9.33 17.07 0.48
N ASN A 97 10.48 17.75 0.48
CA ASN A 97 11.58 17.51 1.39
C ASN A 97 11.66 18.55 2.52
N SER A 98 10.92 19.66 2.41
CA SER A 98 10.89 20.72 3.41
C SER A 98 9.59 21.52 3.35
N LEU A 99 9.33 22.31 4.40
CA LEU A 99 8.23 23.28 4.41
C LEU A 99 8.39 24.34 3.34
N GLU A 100 9.61 24.85 3.17
CA GLU A 100 9.92 25.86 2.15
C GLU A 100 9.58 25.37 0.72
N GLU A 101 9.85 24.10 0.42
CA GLU A 101 9.47 23.50 -0.87
C GLU A 101 7.94 23.48 -1.04
N ILE A 102 7.19 23.14 0.02
CA ILE A 102 5.72 23.16 -0.02
C ILE A 102 5.19 24.57 -0.29
N GLU A 103 5.76 25.56 0.39
CA GLU A 103 5.36 26.96 0.24
C GLU A 103 5.60 27.48 -1.19
N LYS A 104 6.77 27.19 -1.76
CA LYS A 104 7.11 27.55 -3.15
C LYS A 104 6.21 26.87 -4.19
N ARG A 105 5.72 25.68 -3.89
CA ARG A 105 4.90 24.88 -4.81
C ARG A 105 3.39 24.96 -4.50
N LYS A 106 2.95 25.98 -3.78
CA LYS A 106 1.55 26.16 -3.36
C LYS A 106 0.57 26.11 -4.53
N ASP A 107 0.87 26.76 -5.64
CA ASP A 107 -0.03 26.78 -6.80
C ASP A 107 -0.10 25.42 -7.52
N GLU A 108 1.00 24.71 -7.58
CA GLU A 108 1.05 23.34 -8.07
C GLU A 108 0.20 22.39 -7.19
N ILE A 109 0.31 22.52 -5.87
CA ILE A 109 -0.50 21.75 -4.93
C ILE A 109 -1.99 22.03 -5.15
N LYS A 110 -2.37 23.30 -5.26
CA LYS A 110 -3.76 23.69 -5.54
C LYS A 110 -4.26 23.11 -6.85
N TYR A 111 -3.44 23.13 -7.89
CA TYR A 111 -3.77 22.52 -9.18
C TYR A 111 -4.13 21.04 -9.03
N TYR A 112 -3.26 20.24 -8.41
CA TYR A 112 -3.53 18.80 -8.24
C TYR A 112 -4.70 18.51 -7.31
N LEU A 113 -4.93 19.31 -6.27
CA LEU A 113 -6.11 19.20 -5.43
C LEU A 113 -7.40 19.40 -6.24
N ASN A 114 -7.43 20.42 -7.10
CA ASN A 114 -8.58 20.71 -7.96
C ASN A 114 -8.80 19.59 -9.00
N GLU A 115 -7.73 19.06 -9.61
CA GLU A 115 -7.83 17.92 -10.53
C GLU A 115 -8.36 16.67 -9.81
N ALA A 116 -7.93 16.41 -8.58
CA ALA A 116 -8.45 15.29 -7.78
C ALA A 116 -9.95 15.47 -7.48
N ILE A 117 -10.39 16.66 -7.10
CA ILE A 117 -11.80 16.99 -6.87
C ILE A 117 -12.62 16.80 -8.15
N LYS A 118 -12.17 17.33 -9.26
CA LYS A 118 -12.80 17.20 -10.58
C LYS A 118 -12.95 15.73 -10.99
N THR A 119 -11.88 14.95 -10.79
CA THR A 119 -11.85 13.52 -11.10
C THR A 119 -12.84 12.73 -10.25
N GLU A 120 -12.93 13.02 -8.94
CA GLU A 120 -13.87 12.36 -8.05
C GLU A 120 -15.33 12.76 -8.34
N LYS A 121 -15.60 14.04 -8.60
CA LYS A 121 -16.94 14.53 -9.01
C LYS A 121 -17.39 13.92 -10.32
N ALA A 122 -16.50 13.76 -11.28
CA ALA A 122 -16.78 13.12 -12.56
C ALA A 122 -16.98 11.59 -12.45
N GLY A 123 -16.77 10.99 -11.28
CA GLY A 123 -16.90 9.55 -11.09
C GLY A 123 -15.89 8.70 -11.86
N LYS A 124 -14.82 9.30 -12.38
CA LYS A 124 -13.79 8.58 -13.14
C LYS A 124 -13.11 7.52 -12.26
N ASN A 125 -12.80 6.37 -12.82
CA ASN A 125 -12.07 5.30 -12.16
C ASN A 125 -10.78 4.98 -12.92
N VAL A 126 -9.75 4.65 -12.16
CA VAL A 126 -8.48 4.20 -12.73
C VAL A 126 -8.69 2.82 -13.34
N PRO A 127 -8.36 2.60 -14.62
CA PRO A 127 -8.35 1.26 -15.19
C PRO A 127 -7.29 0.43 -14.46
N MET A 128 -7.74 -0.59 -13.74
CA MET A 128 -6.86 -1.50 -13.02
C MET A 128 -6.57 -2.71 -13.88
N LYS A 129 -5.32 -3.18 -13.89
CA LYS A 129 -5.01 -4.49 -14.48
C LYS A 129 -5.89 -5.56 -13.85
N LYS A 130 -6.58 -6.32 -14.68
CA LYS A 130 -7.32 -7.50 -14.24
C LYS A 130 -6.34 -8.65 -13.98
N ASN A 131 -6.79 -9.68 -13.26
CA ASN A 131 -5.94 -10.86 -13.02
C ASN A 131 -5.56 -11.60 -14.29
N GLU A 132 -6.44 -11.56 -15.28
CA GLU A 132 -6.22 -12.13 -16.62
C GLU A 132 -5.03 -11.50 -17.37
N ASP A 133 -4.63 -10.28 -16.98
CA ASP A 133 -3.50 -9.54 -17.54
C ASP A 133 -2.14 -9.95 -16.91
N TYR A 134 -2.15 -10.84 -15.91
CA TYR A 134 -0.91 -11.34 -15.29
C TYR A 134 -0.55 -12.69 -15.88
N GLU A 135 0.64 -12.77 -16.45
CA GLU A 135 1.17 -14.03 -16.95
C GLU A 135 1.26 -15.08 -15.84
N VAL A 136 0.71 -16.26 -16.15
CA VAL A 136 0.86 -17.43 -15.30
C VAL A 136 2.23 -18.02 -15.58
N PRO A 137 3.14 -18.15 -14.59
CA PRO A 137 4.46 -18.76 -14.81
C PRO A 137 4.33 -20.16 -15.40
N GLU A 138 5.22 -20.51 -16.31
CA GLU A 138 5.24 -21.79 -17.01
C GLU A 138 5.20 -22.98 -16.01
N GLU A 139 5.95 -22.88 -14.92
CA GLU A 139 5.99 -23.89 -13.87
C GLU A 139 4.63 -24.07 -13.17
N LEU A 140 3.85 -23.01 -13.04
CA LEU A 140 2.50 -23.12 -12.49
C LEU A 140 1.53 -23.70 -13.51
N GLN A 141 1.72 -23.42 -14.81
CA GLN A 141 0.92 -24.04 -15.86
C GLN A 141 1.17 -25.55 -15.91
N GLN A 142 2.41 -25.99 -15.84
CA GLN A 142 2.75 -27.41 -15.78
C GLN A 142 2.15 -28.08 -14.54
N LYS A 143 2.19 -27.40 -13.36
CA LYS A 143 1.53 -27.92 -12.17
C LYS A 143 0.01 -27.99 -12.29
N PHE A 144 -0.62 -27.13 -13.06
CA PHE A 144 -2.06 -27.20 -13.36
C PHE A 144 -2.40 -28.40 -14.26
N GLU A 145 -1.50 -28.78 -15.18
CA GLU A 145 -1.65 -29.97 -16.01
C GLU A 145 -1.46 -31.25 -15.21
N GLU A 146 -0.44 -31.30 -14.32
CA GLU A 146 -0.20 -32.42 -13.41
C GLU A 146 -1.34 -32.59 -12.39
N PHE A 147 -1.93 -31.50 -11.91
CA PHE A 147 -2.93 -31.48 -10.83
C PHE A 147 -4.14 -30.61 -11.21
N PRO A 148 -5.12 -31.10 -11.99
CA PRO A 148 -6.29 -30.33 -12.43
C PRO A 148 -7.07 -29.68 -11.27
N ARG A 149 -7.17 -30.36 -10.12
CA ARG A 149 -7.78 -29.79 -8.89
C ARG A 149 -7.08 -28.52 -8.38
N LEU A 150 -5.76 -28.42 -8.57
CA LEU A 150 -5.02 -27.21 -8.21
C LEU A 150 -5.42 -26.02 -9.08
N LYS A 151 -5.62 -26.27 -10.39
CA LYS A 151 -6.09 -25.27 -11.33
C LYS A 151 -7.47 -24.73 -10.93
N GLU A 152 -8.43 -25.63 -10.69
CA GLU A 152 -9.78 -25.25 -10.26
C GLU A 152 -9.74 -24.44 -8.96
N ALA A 153 -9.05 -24.93 -7.94
CA ALA A 153 -8.92 -24.24 -6.65
C ALA A 153 -8.23 -22.87 -6.79
N PHE A 154 -7.23 -22.74 -7.67
CA PHE A 154 -6.56 -21.49 -7.91
C PHE A 154 -7.49 -20.43 -8.52
N TYR A 155 -8.29 -20.81 -9.53
CA TYR A 155 -9.22 -19.88 -10.18
C TYR A 155 -10.47 -19.58 -9.32
N GLN A 156 -10.77 -20.39 -8.31
CA GLN A 156 -11.79 -20.08 -7.30
C GLN A 156 -11.30 -19.10 -6.23
N LEU A 157 -9.99 -18.84 -6.13
CA LEU A 157 -9.48 -17.82 -5.23
C LEU A 157 -9.97 -16.44 -5.67
N THR A 158 -10.11 -15.53 -4.69
CA THR A 158 -10.38 -14.13 -5.03
C THR A 158 -9.25 -13.55 -5.90
N PRO A 159 -9.56 -12.59 -6.79
CA PRO A 159 -8.56 -11.95 -7.68
C PRO A 159 -7.29 -11.50 -6.97
N GLY A 160 -7.43 -10.88 -5.80
CA GLY A 160 -6.27 -10.44 -5.01
C GLY A 160 -5.38 -11.57 -4.49
N ARG A 161 -5.97 -12.76 -4.18
CA ARG A 161 -5.19 -13.94 -3.78
C ARG A 161 -4.47 -14.56 -4.95
N GLN A 162 -5.13 -14.67 -6.12
CA GLN A 162 -4.50 -15.14 -7.35
C GLN A 162 -3.30 -14.27 -7.70
N HIS A 163 -3.47 -12.94 -7.76
CA HIS A 163 -2.40 -11.99 -8.03
C HIS A 163 -1.23 -12.12 -7.03
N GLN A 164 -1.52 -12.33 -5.75
CA GLN A 164 -0.50 -12.50 -4.72
C GLN A 164 0.38 -13.73 -5.00
N TYR A 165 -0.20 -14.85 -5.40
CA TYR A 165 0.52 -16.07 -5.76
C TYR A 165 1.31 -15.90 -7.06
N LEU A 166 0.69 -15.41 -8.13
CA LEU A 166 1.35 -15.17 -9.42
C LEU A 166 2.57 -14.30 -9.23
N TYR A 167 2.40 -13.18 -8.53
CA TYR A 167 3.51 -12.29 -8.25
C TYR A 167 4.64 -12.96 -7.47
N TYR A 168 4.33 -13.72 -6.40
CA TYR A 168 5.34 -14.38 -5.59
C TYR A 168 6.11 -15.45 -6.38
N PHE A 169 5.43 -16.20 -7.22
CA PHE A 169 6.06 -17.23 -8.05
C PHE A 169 6.97 -16.61 -9.12
N SER A 170 6.48 -15.61 -9.82
CA SER A 170 7.23 -14.92 -10.90
C SER A 170 8.47 -14.16 -10.42
N GLN A 171 8.55 -13.78 -9.15
CA GLN A 171 9.72 -13.08 -8.59
C GLN A 171 11.00 -13.90 -8.57
N ALA A 172 10.94 -15.21 -8.67
CA ALA A 172 12.12 -16.06 -8.65
C ALA A 172 12.74 -16.14 -10.06
N LYS A 173 14.02 -15.82 -10.17
CA LYS A 173 14.76 -15.88 -11.44
C LYS A 173 14.95 -17.31 -11.94
N ARG A 174 15.15 -18.28 -11.02
CA ARG A 174 15.42 -19.68 -11.34
C ARG A 174 14.14 -20.50 -11.34
N SER A 175 13.91 -21.30 -12.40
CA SER A 175 12.75 -22.20 -12.53
C SER A 175 12.59 -23.11 -11.31
N GLN A 176 13.64 -23.77 -10.84
CA GLN A 176 13.59 -24.63 -9.67
C GLN A 176 13.08 -23.90 -8.43
N THR A 177 13.40 -22.61 -8.26
CA THR A 177 12.91 -21.82 -7.14
C THR A 177 11.42 -21.53 -7.30
N ARG A 178 10.92 -21.35 -8.53
CA ARG A 178 9.49 -21.18 -8.82
C ARG A 178 8.73 -22.46 -8.48
N TYR A 179 9.20 -23.64 -8.90
CA TYR A 179 8.62 -24.92 -8.51
C TYR A 179 8.55 -25.08 -6.99
N ASN A 180 9.65 -24.89 -6.28
CA ASN A 180 9.68 -24.99 -4.82
C ASN A 180 8.69 -24.05 -4.11
N ARG A 181 8.50 -22.84 -4.68
CA ARG A 181 7.52 -21.88 -4.18
C ARG A 181 6.09 -22.35 -4.42
N ILE A 182 5.81 -22.91 -5.59
CA ILE A 182 4.50 -23.43 -5.97
C ILE A 182 4.16 -24.62 -5.06
N ASP A 183 5.02 -25.62 -4.96
CA ASP A 183 4.82 -26.81 -4.14
C ASP A 183 4.54 -26.44 -2.67
N LYS A 184 5.26 -25.45 -2.14
CA LYS A 184 5.06 -24.95 -0.79
C LYS A 184 3.63 -24.45 -0.53
N TYR A 185 3.00 -23.85 -1.54
CA TYR A 185 1.69 -23.22 -1.39
C TYR A 185 0.54 -24.01 -1.99
N MET A 186 0.77 -25.16 -2.65
CA MET A 186 -0.28 -25.99 -3.24
C MET A 186 -1.41 -26.29 -2.26
N ASN A 187 -1.08 -26.76 -1.05
CA ASN A 187 -2.08 -27.09 -0.02
C ASN A 187 -2.89 -25.85 0.43
N ALA A 188 -2.26 -24.68 0.49
CA ALA A 188 -2.97 -23.45 0.85
C ALA A 188 -3.95 -23.03 -0.26
N ILE A 189 -3.55 -23.16 -1.53
CA ILE A 189 -4.40 -22.92 -2.70
C ILE A 189 -5.58 -23.86 -2.71
N LEU A 190 -5.35 -25.17 -2.54
CA LEU A 190 -6.40 -26.21 -2.48
C LEU A 190 -7.41 -25.97 -1.35
N GLN A 191 -6.99 -25.31 -0.26
CA GLN A 191 -7.86 -24.91 0.85
C GLN A 191 -8.51 -23.53 0.67
N GLY A 192 -8.40 -22.91 -0.50
CA GLY A 192 -8.95 -21.56 -0.77
C GLY A 192 -8.27 -20.44 0.03
N LYS A 193 -7.08 -20.68 0.60
CA LYS A 193 -6.38 -19.73 1.47
C LYS A 193 -5.44 -18.83 0.67
N GLY A 194 -5.31 -17.56 1.08
CA GLY A 194 -4.27 -16.68 0.59
C GLY A 194 -2.92 -16.95 1.28
N MET A 195 -1.85 -16.37 0.74
CA MET A 195 -0.53 -16.44 1.37
C MET A 195 -0.55 -15.76 2.73
N LYS A 196 -0.10 -16.44 3.77
CA LYS A 196 0.17 -15.82 5.08
C LYS A 196 1.43 -14.96 4.94
N ILE A 197 1.26 -13.66 4.75
CA ILE A 197 2.37 -12.72 4.80
C ILE A 197 2.71 -12.52 6.28
N ASN A 198 3.89 -12.99 6.69
CA ASN A 198 4.39 -12.67 8.02
C ASN A 198 4.73 -11.17 8.07
N ARG A 199 3.85 -10.36 8.67
CA ARG A 199 3.99 -8.89 8.74
C ARG A 199 5.26 -8.46 9.49
N TYR A 200 5.81 -9.32 10.36
CA TYR A 200 7.04 -9.06 11.10
C TYR A 200 8.29 -9.05 10.20
N THR A 201 8.42 -10.00 9.27
CA THR A 201 9.57 -10.05 8.36
C THR A 201 9.58 -8.92 7.35
N LYS A 202 8.39 -8.44 6.93
CA LYS A 202 8.27 -7.29 6.02
C LYS A 202 8.72 -5.98 6.68
N ARG A 203 8.51 -5.83 7.99
CA ARG A 203 8.90 -4.63 8.75
C ARG A 203 10.42 -4.51 8.95
N LEU A 204 11.13 -5.64 8.91
CA LEU A 204 12.57 -5.73 9.15
C LEU A 204 13.41 -5.84 7.86
N GLY A 205 12.79 -5.79 6.67
CA GLY A 205 13.50 -5.95 5.39
C GLY A 205 14.13 -7.35 5.20
N LEU A 206 13.77 -8.31 6.05
CA LEU A 206 14.32 -9.66 6.01
C LEU A 206 13.60 -10.50 4.95
N PRO A 207 14.32 -11.35 4.20
CA PRO A 207 13.70 -12.32 3.31
C PRO A 207 12.74 -13.20 4.10
N ASN A 208 11.63 -13.58 3.48
CA ASN A 208 10.55 -14.34 4.10
C ASN A 208 11.05 -15.72 4.57
N LEU A 209 11.64 -15.76 5.76
CA LEU A 209 12.05 -16.98 6.45
C LEU A 209 10.79 -17.66 7.02
N SER A 210 10.01 -18.26 6.13
CA SER A 210 8.95 -19.15 6.52
C SER A 210 9.52 -20.55 6.67
N TYR A 211 9.38 -21.06 7.85
CA TYR A 211 9.60 -22.44 8.29
C TYR A 211 11.00 -22.83 8.75
N LYS A 212 11.05 -23.19 10.04
CA LYS A 212 12.15 -23.73 10.83
C LYS A 212 13.24 -22.72 11.26
N MET A 213 12.81 -21.66 11.90
CA MET A 213 13.58 -21.25 13.07
C MET A 213 13.09 -22.13 14.23
N ASN A 214 13.92 -23.09 14.62
CA ASN A 214 13.73 -23.80 15.87
C ASN A 214 13.58 -22.75 16.99
N ASP A 215 12.69 -23.02 17.95
CA ASP A 215 12.39 -22.19 19.13
C ASP A 215 13.67 -21.68 19.85
N ILE A 216 14.77 -22.36 19.69
CA ILE A 216 16.09 -22.07 20.23
C ILE A 216 16.71 -20.79 19.62
N LEU A 217 16.59 -20.58 18.30
CA LEU A 217 17.17 -19.39 17.63
C LEU A 217 16.37 -18.11 17.93
N PHE A 218 15.05 -18.24 18.10
CA PHE A 218 14.20 -17.14 18.54
C PHE A 218 14.53 -16.68 19.97
N ARG A 219 14.86 -17.63 20.88
CA ARG A 219 15.27 -17.36 22.26
C ARG A 219 16.65 -16.66 22.33
N ILE A 220 17.58 -17.01 21.45
CA ILE A 220 18.94 -16.42 21.42
C ILE A 220 18.92 -15.00 20.88
N ILE A 221 18.11 -14.70 19.85
CA ILE A 221 18.07 -13.37 19.20
C ILE A 221 17.30 -12.34 20.03
N PHE A 222 16.28 -12.77 20.79
CA PHE A 222 15.39 -11.85 21.53
C PHE A 222 15.56 -11.84 23.04
N GLY A 223 16.56 -12.53 23.60
CA GLY A 223 16.96 -12.41 25.01
C GLY A 223 15.84 -12.73 26.02
N LEU A 224 14.84 -13.51 25.67
CA LEU A 224 13.77 -13.87 26.58
C LEU A 224 14.17 -15.08 27.41
N HIS A 225 14.73 -14.80 28.59
CA HIS A 225 14.82 -15.78 29.69
C HIS A 225 13.40 -16.05 30.21
N LEU A 226 12.87 -17.20 29.88
CA LEU A 226 11.77 -17.79 30.63
C LEU A 226 12.39 -18.58 31.79
N ASN A 227 12.58 -17.92 32.92
CA ASN A 227 12.68 -18.61 34.21
C ASN A 227 11.29 -19.06 34.62
N ALA A 228 11.17 -20.34 34.77
CA ALA A 228 10.38 -21.08 35.75
C ALA A 228 8.92 -20.63 36.00
N LEU A 229 8.02 -21.51 35.65
CA LEU A 229 6.95 -21.89 36.58
C LEU A 229 6.85 -23.43 36.57
N LYS A 230 7.55 -24.03 37.54
CA LYS A 230 7.12 -25.26 38.19
C LYS A 230 5.97 -24.87 39.13
N PHE A 231 4.86 -25.45 38.94
CA PHE A 231 3.96 -26.16 39.83
C PHE A 231 2.69 -26.46 39.08
#